data_75f032195abe3c89b9d69c5796e5a83d
#
_entry.id   75f032195abe3c89b9d69c5796e5a83d
#
_cell.length_a   1.000
_cell.length_b   1.000
_cell.length_c   1.000
_cell.angle_alpha   90.00
_cell.angle_beta   90.00
_cell.angle_gamma   90.00
#
_symmetry.space_group_name_H-M   'P 1'
#
loop_
_entity.id
_entity.type
_entity.pdbx_description
1 polymer ?
#
loop_
_entity_poly.entity_id
_entity_poly.type
_entity_poly.pdbx_seq_one_letter_code
_entity_poly.pdbx_strand_id
1 'polypeptide(L)'
;MTTIFITIPWFHPAYRAGGPVQSIANMVNELAEGYEFYIFCGNTDLNNIYLENIKTGQWIPYNDHTKIWYSVPYKRSEILLQQMEKTCPDFVYITGLFSWHFNIVPLLFGKFTSAIVSVRGMLHPGALAQKKIKKQLFLQLFKLTRKHKKLIFHATDKIEKLHIENVFGQERMISVAGNFPRLLQPSCKLTKQAGLLKLLSLALISPMKNHLLVLQALATCTATVQYEIYGPVKDMEYWQQCLQQIKKLPANIQVKYHADVTPEQVVQVLHHSEVFILPSRSENFGHAIIEALSAGLPVITSEYTPWNNLAAQRAGINVSTGAGALAIAIHQFADMNEATFAQYRNGAIAYAHHAIDMEAVKSQYRQMFANAAGV
;
A
#
# COMPACT_ATOMS: atom_id res chain seq x y z
N MET A 1 24.25 12.43 12.31
CA MET A 1 22.88 12.10 11.86
C MET A 1 22.99 11.63 10.42
N THR A 2 22.43 10.49 10.07
CA THR A 2 22.58 9.92 8.72
C THR A 2 21.62 10.59 7.75
N THR A 3 22.14 11.09 6.64
CA THR A 3 21.37 11.78 5.60
C THR A 3 20.97 10.83 4.48
N ILE A 4 19.67 10.71 4.22
CA ILE A 4 19.09 9.77 3.26
C ILE A 4 18.35 10.53 2.17
N PHE A 5 18.74 10.29 0.90
CA PHE A 5 18.02 10.85 -0.24
C PHE A 5 17.05 9.82 -0.80
N ILE A 6 15.77 10.13 -0.78
CA ILE A 6 14.72 9.21 -1.23
C ILE A 6 14.19 9.66 -2.59
N THR A 7 14.10 8.74 -3.55
CA THR A 7 13.41 8.98 -4.82
C THR A 7 12.13 8.17 -4.90
N ILE A 8 11.02 8.84 -5.19
CA ILE A 8 9.71 8.23 -5.33
C ILE A 8 8.86 9.03 -6.33
N PRO A 9 8.06 8.40 -7.21
CA PRO A 9 7.22 9.13 -8.16
C PRO A 9 6.20 10.06 -7.52
N TRP A 10 5.56 9.61 -6.43
CA TRP A 10 4.50 10.30 -5.71
C TRP A 10 4.78 10.29 -4.22
N PHE A 11 4.55 11.42 -3.57
CA PHE A 11 4.62 11.52 -2.11
C PHE A 11 3.55 12.49 -1.62
N HIS A 12 3.27 12.46 -0.30
CA HIS A 12 2.26 13.33 0.31
C HIS A 12 2.30 14.77 -0.24
N PRO A 13 1.17 15.41 -0.58
CA PRO A 13 -0.22 14.98 -0.38
C PRO A 13 -0.78 14.05 -1.48
N ALA A 14 0.03 13.48 -2.37
CA ALA A 14 -0.40 12.51 -3.36
C ALA A 14 -0.77 11.18 -2.68
N TYR A 15 -2.03 10.96 -2.37
CA TYR A 15 -2.52 9.76 -1.70
C TYR A 15 -3.14 8.71 -2.64
N ARG A 16 -3.55 9.10 -3.85
CA ARG A 16 -4.21 8.22 -4.82
C ARG A 16 -3.32 7.10 -5.34
N ALA A 17 -2.01 7.28 -5.30
CA ALA A 17 -1.05 6.25 -5.69
C ALA A 17 -0.95 5.08 -4.67
N GLY A 18 -1.54 5.23 -3.48
CA GLY A 18 -1.74 4.16 -2.51
C GLY A 18 -0.52 3.73 -1.72
N GLY A 19 -0.37 2.43 -1.54
CA GLY A 19 0.55 1.80 -0.59
C GLY A 19 2.01 2.31 -0.55
N PRO A 20 2.71 2.51 -1.66
CA PRO A 20 4.10 2.99 -1.63
C PRO A 20 4.25 4.38 -0.99
N VAL A 21 3.31 5.30 -1.23
CA VAL A 21 3.30 6.64 -0.62
C VAL A 21 3.14 6.52 0.88
N GLN A 22 2.14 5.73 1.32
CA GLN A 22 1.87 5.51 2.73
C GLN A 22 3.06 4.84 3.44
N SER A 23 3.68 3.83 2.80
CA SER A 23 4.84 3.14 3.37
C SER A 23 6.03 4.08 3.62
N ILE A 24 6.33 5.00 2.68
CA ILE A 24 7.44 5.94 2.85
C ILE A 24 7.07 7.03 3.87
N ALA A 25 5.83 7.53 3.86
CA ALA A 25 5.38 8.50 4.85
C ALA A 25 5.47 7.96 6.28
N ASN A 26 4.98 6.73 6.49
CA ASN A 26 5.09 6.06 7.79
C ASN A 26 6.56 5.83 8.19
N MET A 27 7.39 5.37 7.24
CA MET A 27 8.82 5.12 7.48
C MET A 27 9.53 6.38 7.98
N VAL A 28 9.39 7.52 7.30
CA VAL A 28 10.09 8.74 7.69
C VAL A 28 9.56 9.37 8.99
N ASN A 29 8.30 9.12 9.34
CA ASN A 29 7.74 9.54 10.62
C ASN A 29 8.24 8.65 11.77
N GLU A 30 8.27 7.32 11.59
CA GLU A 30 8.66 6.36 12.63
C GLU A 30 10.18 6.32 12.88
N LEU A 31 10.98 6.74 11.90
CA LEU A 31 12.44 6.76 11.96
C LEU A 31 13.03 8.18 12.04
N ALA A 32 12.21 9.18 12.39
CA ALA A 32 12.65 10.58 12.45
C ALA A 32 13.87 10.78 13.36
N GLU A 33 13.94 10.05 14.48
CA GLU A 33 15.08 10.10 15.39
C GLU A 33 16.31 9.40 14.78
N GLY A 34 17.37 10.17 14.55
CA GLY A 34 18.66 9.67 14.05
C GLY A 34 18.90 9.82 12.54
N TYR A 35 17.90 10.20 11.76
CA TYR A 35 17.98 10.31 10.30
C TYR A 35 17.44 11.66 9.81
N GLU A 36 18.07 12.19 8.74
CA GLU A 36 17.59 13.32 7.95
C GLU A 36 17.13 12.80 6.57
N PHE A 37 15.89 13.06 6.19
CA PHE A 37 15.31 12.58 4.94
C PHE A 37 15.11 13.70 3.94
N TYR A 38 15.59 13.51 2.72
CA TYR A 38 15.40 14.38 1.56
C TYR A 38 14.61 13.63 0.50
N ILE A 39 13.32 13.91 0.34
CA ILE A 39 12.43 13.20 -0.57
C ILE A 39 12.25 13.97 -1.87
N PHE A 40 12.69 13.39 -2.98
CA PHE A 40 12.48 13.95 -4.31
C PHE A 40 11.34 13.22 -5.01
N CYS A 41 10.26 13.93 -5.33
CA CYS A 41 9.05 13.38 -5.95
C CYS A 41 8.52 14.26 -7.09
N GLY A 42 7.46 13.80 -7.76
CA GLY A 42 6.71 14.59 -8.75
C GLY A 42 5.73 15.55 -8.09
N ASN A 43 5.27 16.53 -8.86
CA ASN A 43 4.21 17.47 -8.46
C ASN A 43 2.81 17.03 -8.91
N THR A 44 2.64 15.74 -9.16
CA THR A 44 1.34 15.14 -9.57
C THR A 44 1.02 13.94 -8.69
N ASP A 45 -0.24 13.57 -8.64
CA ASP A 45 -0.73 12.29 -8.14
C ASP A 45 -1.03 11.33 -9.30
N LEU A 46 -1.68 10.21 -9.02
CA LEU A 46 -2.11 9.21 -10.00
C LEU A 46 -2.91 9.88 -11.14
N ASN A 47 -2.77 9.36 -12.36
CA ASN A 47 -3.39 9.91 -13.57
C ASN A 47 -2.96 11.35 -13.92
N ASN A 48 -1.76 11.76 -13.50
CA ASN A 48 -1.17 13.08 -13.75
C ASN A 48 -2.01 14.26 -13.20
N ILE A 49 -2.76 14.04 -12.13
CA ILE A 49 -3.50 15.11 -11.46
C ILE A 49 -2.47 15.96 -10.70
N TYR A 50 -2.42 17.25 -11.02
CA TYR A 50 -1.50 18.16 -10.34
C TYR A 50 -1.90 18.34 -8.87
N LEU A 51 -0.89 18.37 -8.00
CA LEU A 51 -1.07 18.65 -6.58
C LEU A 51 -1.31 20.16 -6.40
N GLU A 52 -2.35 20.48 -5.65
CA GLU A 52 -2.71 21.86 -5.33
C GLU A 52 -1.95 22.36 -4.10
N ASN A 53 -1.75 23.68 -4.02
CA ASN A 53 -1.15 24.37 -2.87
C ASN A 53 0.25 23.87 -2.45
N ILE A 54 1.02 23.32 -3.39
CA ILE A 54 2.43 22.94 -3.15
C ILE A 54 3.38 23.92 -3.80
N LYS A 55 4.52 24.15 -3.15
CA LYS A 55 5.63 24.89 -3.75
C LYS A 55 6.56 23.91 -4.49
N THR A 56 6.91 24.19 -5.74
CA THR A 56 7.78 23.35 -6.56
C THR A 56 9.17 23.96 -6.69
N GLY A 57 10.17 23.12 -7.04
CA GLY A 57 11.51 23.60 -7.36
C GLY A 57 12.35 24.07 -6.16
N GLN A 58 11.95 23.73 -4.95
CA GLN A 58 12.68 24.01 -3.72
C GLN A 58 12.41 22.95 -2.65
N TRP A 59 13.29 22.83 -1.66
CA TRP A 59 13.09 21.98 -0.49
C TRP A 59 12.06 22.62 0.45
N ILE A 60 11.04 21.84 0.84
CA ILE A 60 9.96 22.26 1.74
C ILE A 60 9.98 21.32 2.95
N PRO A 61 9.90 21.82 4.19
CA PRO A 61 9.80 20.97 5.36
C PRO A 61 8.48 20.16 5.34
N TYR A 62 8.57 18.87 5.67
CA TYR A 62 7.45 17.96 5.88
C TYR A 62 7.22 17.69 7.37
N ASN A 63 8.31 17.42 8.07
CA ASN A 63 8.41 17.38 9.54
C ASN A 63 9.81 17.86 9.93
N ASP A 64 10.16 17.78 11.20
CA ASP A 64 11.42 18.29 11.74
C ASP A 64 12.67 17.66 11.08
N HIS A 65 12.56 16.44 10.57
CA HIS A 65 13.65 15.64 10.01
C HIS A 65 13.48 15.29 8.53
N THR A 66 12.44 15.81 7.88
CA THR A 66 12.13 15.45 6.49
C THR A 66 11.83 16.67 5.66
N LYS A 67 12.50 16.78 4.50
CA LYS A 67 12.24 17.80 3.48
C LYS A 67 11.81 17.15 2.18
N ILE A 68 10.93 17.81 1.43
CA ILE A 68 10.37 17.32 0.16
C ILE A 68 10.71 18.30 -0.96
N TRP A 69 11.11 17.76 -2.11
CA TRP A 69 11.24 18.50 -3.36
C TRP A 69 10.21 18.02 -4.36
N TYR A 70 9.23 18.86 -4.68
CA TYR A 70 8.26 18.57 -5.74
C TYR A 70 8.82 19.05 -7.08
N SER A 71 9.13 18.09 -7.96
CA SER A 71 9.72 18.37 -9.27
C SER A 71 8.65 18.54 -10.34
N VAL A 72 8.78 19.60 -11.13
CA VAL A 72 8.01 19.78 -12.36
C VAL A 72 8.53 18.85 -13.47
N PRO A 73 7.74 18.56 -14.54
CA PRO A 73 8.21 17.69 -15.63
C PRO A 73 9.48 18.18 -16.36
N TYR A 74 9.65 19.52 -16.46
CA TYR A 74 10.76 20.11 -17.15
C TYR A 74 12.11 19.80 -16.46
N LYS A 75 13.06 19.25 -17.21
CA LYS A 75 14.41 18.87 -16.73
C LYS A 75 14.45 18.03 -15.46
N ARG A 76 13.39 17.28 -15.16
CA ARG A 76 13.23 16.51 -13.92
C ARG A 76 14.40 15.59 -13.61
N SER A 77 14.90 14.84 -14.59
CA SER A 77 16.04 13.94 -14.40
C SER A 77 17.33 14.69 -14.06
N GLU A 78 17.58 15.81 -14.73
CA GLU A 78 18.76 16.65 -14.51
C GLU A 78 18.71 17.27 -13.09
N ILE A 79 17.56 17.84 -12.72
CA ILE A 79 17.34 18.42 -11.40
C ILE A 79 17.47 17.36 -10.30
N LEU A 80 16.91 16.16 -10.50
CA LEU A 80 17.04 15.06 -9.56
C LEU A 80 18.51 14.74 -9.28
N LEU A 81 19.31 14.52 -10.33
CA LEU A 81 20.72 14.20 -10.19
C LEU A 81 21.49 15.35 -9.51
N GLN A 82 21.19 16.58 -9.86
CA GLN A 82 21.78 17.77 -9.25
C GLN A 82 21.44 17.91 -7.76
N GLN A 83 20.16 17.68 -7.37
CA GLN A 83 19.76 17.77 -5.98
C GLN A 83 20.33 16.60 -5.15
N MET A 84 20.41 15.41 -5.71
CA MET A 84 21.05 14.27 -5.08
C MET A 84 22.53 14.52 -4.81
N GLU A 85 23.26 15.12 -5.77
CA GLU A 85 24.67 15.48 -5.60
C GLU A 85 24.86 16.62 -4.57
N LYS A 86 24.01 17.67 -4.61
CA LYS A 86 24.05 18.80 -3.66
C LYS A 86 23.72 18.40 -2.21
N THR A 87 22.85 17.41 -2.03
CA THR A 87 22.46 16.93 -0.68
C THR A 87 23.59 16.12 -0.03
N CYS A 88 24.54 15.58 -0.81
CA CYS A 88 25.62 14.72 -0.35
C CYS A 88 25.16 13.64 0.64
N PRO A 89 24.16 12.79 0.29
CA PRO A 89 23.60 11.84 1.22
C PRO A 89 24.57 10.69 1.52
N ASP A 90 24.48 10.11 2.70
CA ASP A 90 25.24 8.91 3.06
C ASP A 90 24.84 7.74 2.16
N PHE A 91 23.56 7.63 1.82
CA PHE A 91 23.06 6.71 0.79
C PHE A 91 21.76 7.21 0.15
N VAL A 92 21.43 6.58 -1.00
CA VAL A 92 20.19 6.86 -1.74
C VAL A 92 19.19 5.72 -1.55
N TYR A 93 17.93 6.04 -1.24
CA TYR A 93 16.85 5.08 -1.13
C TYR A 93 15.90 5.23 -2.32
N ILE A 94 15.89 4.25 -3.23
CA ILE A 94 15.13 4.29 -4.48
C ILE A 94 13.87 3.45 -4.33
N THR A 95 12.69 4.09 -4.43
CA THR A 95 11.40 3.40 -4.27
C THR A 95 10.84 2.98 -5.61
N GLY A 96 10.88 1.68 -5.90
CA GLY A 96 10.44 1.08 -7.16
C GLY A 96 11.58 0.81 -8.14
N LEU A 97 11.22 0.34 -9.37
CA LEU A 97 12.20 -0.08 -10.39
C LEU A 97 11.96 0.51 -11.77
N PHE A 98 10.72 0.86 -12.13
CA PHE A 98 10.35 1.06 -13.54
C PHE A 98 9.99 2.49 -13.91
N SER A 99 10.02 3.45 -12.98
CA SER A 99 9.85 4.86 -13.30
C SER A 99 11.12 5.42 -13.92
N TRP A 100 11.01 6.06 -15.11
CA TRP A 100 12.16 6.59 -15.81
C TRP A 100 12.94 7.60 -14.94
N HIS A 101 12.28 8.64 -14.49
CA HIS A 101 12.94 9.71 -13.74
C HIS A 101 13.37 9.29 -12.33
N PHE A 102 12.50 8.59 -11.60
CA PHE A 102 12.68 8.34 -10.17
C PHE A 102 13.39 7.03 -9.83
N ASN A 103 13.51 6.10 -10.79
CA ASN A 103 14.18 4.82 -10.57
C ASN A 103 15.32 4.60 -11.59
N ILE A 104 15.02 4.63 -12.89
CA ILE A 104 15.99 4.26 -13.93
C ILE A 104 17.13 5.28 -14.00
N VAL A 105 16.81 6.58 -14.00
CA VAL A 105 17.82 7.64 -14.06
C VAL A 105 18.79 7.59 -12.87
N PRO A 106 18.33 7.59 -11.59
CA PRO A 106 19.28 7.50 -10.48
C PRO A 106 20.06 6.18 -10.47
N LEU A 107 19.47 5.05 -10.86
CA LEU A 107 20.17 3.75 -10.93
C LEU A 107 21.29 3.74 -11.99
N LEU A 108 21.06 4.39 -13.14
CA LEU A 108 22.02 4.36 -14.24
C LEU A 108 23.02 5.53 -14.21
N PHE A 109 22.62 6.71 -13.77
CA PHE A 109 23.40 7.94 -13.89
C PHE A 109 23.71 8.62 -12.55
N GLY A 110 23.10 8.15 -11.44
CA GLY A 110 23.35 8.68 -10.11
C GLY A 110 24.79 8.46 -9.66
N LYS A 111 25.35 9.47 -9.01
CA LYS A 111 26.65 9.41 -8.30
C LYS A 111 26.32 9.26 -6.81
N PHE A 112 26.50 8.07 -6.27
CA PHE A 112 26.32 7.76 -4.86
C PHE A 112 27.30 6.66 -4.43
N THR A 113 27.67 6.67 -3.18
CA THR A 113 28.55 5.63 -2.59
C THR A 113 27.78 4.34 -2.36
N SER A 114 26.53 4.44 -1.91
CA SER A 114 25.66 3.32 -1.61
C SER A 114 24.22 3.63 -1.99
N ALA A 115 23.44 2.59 -2.33
CA ALA A 115 22.02 2.75 -2.60
C ALA A 115 21.22 1.51 -2.17
N ILE A 116 20.05 1.79 -1.61
CA ILE A 116 19.01 0.81 -1.30
C ILE A 116 17.92 0.90 -2.38
N VAL A 117 17.50 -0.25 -2.91
CA VAL A 117 16.39 -0.34 -3.88
C VAL A 117 15.24 -1.12 -3.29
N SER A 118 14.16 -0.45 -2.98
CA SER A 118 12.93 -1.06 -2.46
C SER A 118 11.99 -1.39 -3.63
N VAL A 119 11.82 -2.67 -3.92
CA VAL A 119 11.11 -3.11 -5.14
C VAL A 119 9.59 -3.04 -5.05
N ARG A 120 9.03 -3.02 -3.84
CA ARG A 120 7.59 -2.77 -3.56
C ARG A 120 6.64 -3.62 -4.41
N GLY A 121 6.83 -4.93 -4.43
CA GLY A 121 6.00 -5.88 -5.17
C GLY A 121 6.17 -5.85 -6.69
N MET A 122 7.03 -5.00 -7.24
CA MET A 122 7.17 -4.83 -8.69
C MET A 122 7.81 -6.04 -9.40
N LEU A 123 8.46 -6.94 -8.65
CA LEU A 123 9.04 -8.19 -9.15
C LEU A 123 8.13 -9.41 -8.96
N HIS A 124 6.96 -9.25 -8.35
CA HIS A 124 5.94 -10.30 -8.30
C HIS A 124 5.54 -10.73 -9.73
N PRO A 125 5.36 -12.04 -10.02
CA PRO A 125 5.02 -12.54 -11.36
C PRO A 125 3.84 -11.81 -12.01
N GLY A 126 2.76 -11.57 -11.27
CA GLY A 126 1.60 -10.82 -11.74
C GLY A 126 1.91 -9.36 -12.10
N ALA A 127 2.82 -8.71 -11.36
CA ALA A 127 3.27 -7.35 -11.70
C ALA A 127 4.17 -7.36 -12.94
N LEU A 128 5.05 -8.35 -13.09
CA LEU A 128 5.92 -8.49 -14.26
C LEU A 128 5.15 -8.84 -15.54
N ALA A 129 3.99 -9.50 -15.43
CA ALA A 129 3.14 -9.81 -16.58
C ALA A 129 2.56 -8.55 -17.26
N GLN A 130 2.37 -7.46 -16.47
CA GLN A 130 1.94 -6.18 -17.02
C GLN A 130 3.09 -5.49 -17.75
N LYS A 131 2.89 -5.09 -19.04
CA LYS A 131 3.93 -4.50 -19.90
C LYS A 131 5.21 -5.35 -19.96
N LYS A 132 5.06 -6.67 -20.00
CA LYS A 132 6.09 -7.71 -19.85
C LYS A 132 7.36 -7.42 -20.65
N ILE A 133 7.23 -7.16 -21.95
CA ILE A 133 8.37 -6.95 -22.86
C ILE A 133 9.25 -5.77 -22.40
N LYS A 134 8.63 -4.62 -22.06
CA LYS A 134 9.37 -3.42 -21.64
C LYS A 134 10.13 -3.66 -20.33
N LYS A 135 9.49 -4.33 -19.36
CA LYS A 135 10.10 -4.63 -18.06
C LYS A 135 11.22 -5.66 -18.20
N GLN A 136 11.03 -6.72 -18.97
CA GLN A 136 12.06 -7.73 -19.20
C GLN A 136 13.28 -7.13 -19.90
N LEU A 137 13.08 -6.32 -20.95
CA LEU A 137 14.16 -5.64 -21.64
C LEU A 137 14.96 -4.73 -20.68
N PHE A 138 14.27 -3.93 -19.88
CA PHE A 138 14.94 -3.10 -18.86
C PHE A 138 15.75 -3.94 -17.88
N LEU A 139 15.18 -5.02 -17.32
CA LEU A 139 15.87 -5.88 -16.37
C LEU A 139 17.10 -6.54 -16.99
N GLN A 140 17.04 -6.99 -18.25
CA GLN A 140 18.18 -7.56 -18.95
C GLN A 140 19.29 -6.52 -19.14
N LEU A 141 18.95 -5.33 -19.68
CA LEU A 141 19.91 -4.25 -19.86
C LEU A 141 20.52 -3.80 -18.52
N PHE A 142 19.72 -3.68 -17.47
CA PHE A 142 20.21 -3.32 -16.16
C PHE A 142 21.18 -4.36 -15.59
N LYS A 143 20.89 -5.65 -15.78
CA LYS A 143 21.84 -6.75 -15.42
C LYS A 143 23.17 -6.64 -16.17
N LEU A 144 23.16 -6.30 -17.44
CA LEU A 144 24.37 -6.14 -18.26
C LEU A 144 25.28 -5.01 -17.71
N THR A 145 24.72 -3.95 -17.14
CA THR A 145 25.52 -2.88 -16.52
C THR A 145 26.28 -3.33 -15.27
N ARG A 146 25.96 -4.48 -14.68
CA ARG A 146 26.45 -4.99 -13.41
C ARG A 146 26.27 -4.05 -12.20
N LYS A 147 25.63 -2.89 -12.37
CA LYS A 147 25.38 -1.92 -11.28
C LYS A 147 24.54 -2.54 -10.16
N HIS A 148 23.58 -3.42 -10.49
CA HIS A 148 22.77 -4.15 -9.52
C HIS A 148 23.57 -4.96 -8.50
N LYS A 149 24.84 -5.29 -8.79
CA LYS A 149 25.73 -6.02 -7.87
C LYS A 149 26.20 -5.21 -6.68
N LYS A 150 26.15 -3.88 -6.80
CA LYS A 150 26.57 -2.92 -5.77
C LYS A 150 25.41 -2.36 -4.95
N LEU A 151 24.18 -2.78 -5.25
CA LEU A 151 22.97 -2.31 -4.57
C LEU A 151 22.60 -3.21 -3.40
N ILE A 152 22.02 -2.61 -2.39
CA ILE A 152 21.27 -3.31 -1.35
C ILE A 152 19.81 -3.33 -1.79
N PHE A 153 19.23 -4.53 -1.91
CA PHE A 153 17.79 -4.63 -2.18
C PHE A 153 17.02 -4.67 -0.87
N HIS A 154 15.96 -3.91 -0.82
CA HIS A 154 15.01 -3.96 0.28
C HIS A 154 13.79 -4.79 -0.13
N ALA A 155 13.54 -5.86 0.59
CA ALA A 155 12.33 -6.67 0.53
C ALA A 155 11.46 -6.39 1.76
N THR A 156 10.15 -6.26 1.59
CA THR A 156 9.22 -6.03 2.71
C THR A 156 8.85 -7.31 3.45
N ASP A 157 9.10 -8.47 2.83
CA ASP A 157 8.88 -9.79 3.40
C ASP A 157 9.77 -10.85 2.74
N LYS A 158 9.69 -12.09 3.25
CA LYS A 158 10.46 -13.23 2.71
C LYS A 158 10.07 -13.63 1.29
N ILE A 159 8.80 -13.42 0.90
CA ILE A 159 8.30 -13.75 -0.44
C ILE A 159 8.87 -12.74 -1.45
N GLU A 160 8.86 -11.46 -1.11
CA GLU A 160 9.47 -10.43 -1.95
C GLU A 160 10.99 -10.64 -2.08
N LYS A 161 11.67 -11.10 -1.02
CA LYS A 161 13.08 -11.52 -1.10
C LYS A 161 13.28 -12.61 -2.16
N LEU A 162 12.47 -13.67 -2.17
CA LEU A 162 12.53 -14.71 -3.19
C LEU A 162 12.29 -14.15 -4.61
N HIS A 163 11.37 -13.19 -4.79
CA HIS A 163 11.18 -12.55 -6.09
C HIS A 163 12.41 -11.76 -6.55
N ILE A 164 13.15 -11.11 -5.63
CA ILE A 164 14.41 -10.42 -5.93
C ILE A 164 15.48 -11.43 -6.32
N GLU A 165 15.63 -12.50 -5.55
CA GLU A 165 16.59 -13.58 -5.81
C GLU A 165 16.35 -14.24 -7.16
N ASN A 166 15.11 -14.53 -7.52
CA ASN A 166 14.73 -15.11 -8.81
C ASN A 166 15.10 -14.20 -10.00
N VAL A 167 15.06 -12.87 -9.81
CA VAL A 167 15.40 -11.93 -10.88
C VAL A 167 16.90 -11.63 -10.91
N PHE A 168 17.54 -11.36 -9.77
CA PHE A 168 18.92 -10.84 -9.72
C PHE A 168 19.96 -11.85 -9.22
N GLY A 169 19.54 -13.02 -8.75
CA GLY A 169 20.40 -14.08 -8.21
C GLY A 169 20.53 -14.02 -6.68
N GLN A 170 20.86 -15.16 -6.07
CA GLN A 170 20.92 -15.34 -4.61
C GLN A 170 22.08 -14.60 -3.93
N GLU A 171 23.14 -14.29 -4.68
CA GLU A 171 24.33 -13.59 -4.17
C GLU A 171 24.13 -12.08 -3.97
N ARG A 172 22.90 -11.61 -3.92
CA ARG A 172 22.61 -10.17 -3.75
C ARG A 172 22.51 -9.81 -2.27
N MET A 173 22.96 -8.60 -1.93
CA MET A 173 22.66 -8.03 -0.61
C MET A 173 21.17 -7.68 -0.56
N ILE A 174 20.41 -8.46 0.21
CA ILE A 174 18.96 -8.25 0.38
C ILE A 174 18.69 -8.12 1.87
N SER A 175 18.19 -6.96 2.26
CA SER A 175 17.68 -6.71 3.61
C SER A 175 16.16 -6.88 3.61
N VAL A 176 15.64 -7.59 4.61
CA VAL A 176 14.20 -7.74 4.81
C VAL A 176 13.79 -6.81 5.94
N ALA A 177 12.94 -5.84 5.64
CA ALA A 177 12.35 -4.93 6.62
C ALA A 177 10.87 -4.71 6.31
N GLY A 178 9.99 -4.94 7.28
CA GLY A 178 8.55 -4.87 7.12
C GLY A 178 8.05 -3.45 6.82
N ASN A 179 6.80 -3.32 6.41
CA ASN A 179 6.19 -2.00 6.27
C ASN A 179 5.73 -1.49 7.63
N PHE A 180 5.87 -0.19 7.87
CA PHE A 180 5.24 0.47 9.01
C PHE A 180 3.74 0.64 8.73
N PRO A 181 2.85 0.11 9.59
CA PRO A 181 1.43 0.38 9.48
C PRO A 181 1.10 1.80 9.98
N ARG A 182 -0.04 2.29 9.58
CA ARG A 182 -0.74 3.35 10.31
C ARG A 182 -1.80 2.69 11.16
N LEU A 183 -1.66 2.73 12.48
CA LEU A 183 -2.67 2.24 13.41
C LEU A 183 -3.61 3.39 13.76
N LEU A 184 -4.91 3.15 13.58
CA LEU A 184 -5.95 4.13 13.87
C LEU A 184 -6.54 3.87 15.25
N GLN A 185 -7.06 4.92 15.88
CA GLN A 185 -7.77 4.78 17.14
C GLN A 185 -9.13 4.11 16.91
N PRO A 186 -9.50 3.12 17.73
CA PRO A 186 -10.80 2.47 17.61
C PRO A 186 -11.95 3.45 17.83
N SER A 187 -13.02 3.29 17.08
CA SER A 187 -14.27 4.01 17.30
C SER A 187 -15.43 3.03 17.39
N CYS A 188 -16.08 3.01 18.54
CA CYS A 188 -17.26 2.16 18.78
C CYS A 188 -18.51 3.01 18.91
N LYS A 189 -19.06 3.50 17.79
CA LYS A 189 -20.31 4.27 17.82
C LYS A 189 -21.50 3.57 17.16
N LEU A 190 -21.24 2.53 16.36
CA LEU A 190 -22.31 1.81 15.66
C LEU A 190 -22.76 0.61 16.47
N THR A 191 -24.06 0.53 16.73
CA THR A 191 -24.71 -0.67 17.28
C THR A 191 -25.10 -1.59 16.14
N LYS A 192 -24.66 -2.85 16.18
CA LYS A 192 -24.98 -3.87 15.18
C LYS A 192 -26.43 -4.28 15.26
N GLN A 193 -27.11 -4.21 14.12
CA GLN A 193 -28.46 -4.74 13.95
C GLN A 193 -28.40 -6.03 13.11
N ALA A 194 -28.90 -7.14 13.64
CA ALA A 194 -28.99 -8.40 12.90
C ALA A 194 -29.86 -8.23 11.65
N GLY A 195 -29.46 -8.85 10.54
CA GLY A 195 -30.10 -8.73 9.24
C GLY A 195 -29.70 -7.50 8.41
N LEU A 196 -28.94 -6.55 8.98
CA LEU A 196 -28.39 -5.38 8.29
C LEU A 196 -26.85 -5.39 8.39
N LEU A 197 -26.17 -5.13 7.29
CA LEU A 197 -24.70 -5.04 7.26
C LEU A 197 -24.23 -3.82 6.47
N LYS A 198 -23.32 -3.03 7.09
CA LYS A 198 -22.62 -1.92 6.44
C LYS A 198 -21.21 -2.36 6.04
N LEU A 199 -21.02 -2.65 4.75
CA LEU A 199 -19.76 -3.06 4.16
C LEU A 199 -18.99 -1.86 3.61
N LEU A 200 -17.67 -1.90 3.71
CA LEU A 200 -16.75 -0.91 3.18
C LEU A 200 -15.61 -1.56 2.40
N SER A 201 -15.31 -1.04 1.23
CA SER A 201 -14.03 -1.23 0.55
C SER A 201 -13.32 0.11 0.35
N LEU A 202 -12.04 0.14 0.67
CA LEU A 202 -11.17 1.30 0.46
C LEU A 202 -9.94 0.86 -0.33
N ALA A 203 -9.97 0.98 -1.65
CA ALA A 203 -8.90 0.54 -2.53
C ALA A 203 -9.07 1.08 -3.96
N LEU A 204 -7.96 1.09 -4.73
CA LEU A 204 -8.00 1.33 -6.18
C LEU A 204 -8.98 0.36 -6.87
N ILE A 205 -9.83 0.87 -7.75
CA ILE A 205 -10.70 0.03 -8.55
C ILE A 205 -9.89 -0.64 -9.65
N SER A 206 -9.62 -1.92 -9.46
CA SER A 206 -8.81 -2.73 -10.39
C SER A 206 -9.08 -4.23 -10.19
N PRO A 207 -8.81 -5.08 -11.20
CA PRO A 207 -8.97 -6.54 -11.09
C PRO A 207 -8.22 -7.15 -9.89
N MET A 208 -7.09 -6.56 -9.49
CA MET A 208 -6.29 -7.03 -8.36
C MET A 208 -7.03 -6.91 -7.02
N LYS A 209 -7.86 -5.87 -6.84
CA LYS A 209 -8.63 -5.60 -5.62
C LYS A 209 -9.97 -6.33 -5.55
N ASN A 210 -10.43 -6.85 -6.69
CA ASN A 210 -11.48 -7.85 -6.83
C ASN A 210 -12.89 -7.42 -6.35
N HIS A 211 -13.23 -6.13 -6.53
CA HIS A 211 -14.56 -5.60 -6.21
C HIS A 211 -15.69 -6.33 -6.95
N LEU A 212 -15.44 -6.78 -8.19
CA LEU A 212 -16.44 -7.53 -8.97
C LEU A 212 -16.86 -8.82 -8.25
N LEU A 213 -15.94 -9.52 -7.59
CA LEU A 213 -16.25 -10.72 -6.80
C LEU A 213 -17.17 -10.39 -5.63
N VAL A 214 -16.96 -9.24 -4.96
CA VAL A 214 -17.86 -8.77 -3.89
C VAL A 214 -19.27 -8.55 -4.44
N LEU A 215 -19.39 -7.85 -5.57
CA LEU A 215 -20.68 -7.59 -6.21
C LEU A 215 -21.38 -8.88 -6.68
N GLN A 216 -20.62 -9.87 -7.15
CA GLN A 216 -21.15 -11.20 -7.49
C GLN A 216 -21.66 -11.95 -6.27
N ALA A 217 -20.93 -11.90 -5.15
CA ALA A 217 -21.37 -12.49 -3.88
C ALA A 217 -22.63 -11.80 -3.35
N LEU A 218 -22.71 -10.48 -3.41
CA LEU A 218 -23.88 -9.72 -2.98
C LEU A 218 -25.14 -10.04 -3.79
N ALA A 219 -25.01 -10.45 -5.05
CA ALA A 219 -26.14 -10.84 -5.88
C ALA A 219 -26.94 -12.04 -5.34
N THR A 220 -26.32 -12.84 -4.49
CA THR A 220 -26.96 -14.03 -3.85
C THR A 220 -27.29 -13.80 -2.38
N CYS A 221 -27.01 -12.62 -1.82
CA CYS A 221 -27.28 -12.32 -0.43
C CYS A 221 -28.76 -11.99 -0.18
N THR A 222 -29.32 -12.59 0.88
CA THR A 222 -30.70 -12.33 1.34
C THR A 222 -30.76 -11.26 2.43
N ALA A 223 -29.67 -11.02 3.16
CA ALA A 223 -29.58 -9.95 4.16
C ALA A 223 -29.60 -8.56 3.50
N THR A 224 -30.02 -7.54 4.25
CA THR A 224 -29.91 -6.15 3.81
C THR A 224 -28.46 -5.68 3.91
N VAL A 225 -27.86 -5.24 2.79
CA VAL A 225 -26.47 -4.80 2.77
C VAL A 225 -26.35 -3.39 2.17
N GLN A 226 -25.66 -2.52 2.88
CA GLN A 226 -25.18 -1.22 2.40
C GLN A 226 -23.68 -1.36 2.12
N TYR A 227 -23.30 -1.31 0.86
CA TYR A 227 -21.89 -1.44 0.45
C TYR A 227 -21.35 -0.13 -0.10
N GLU A 228 -20.39 0.44 0.60
CA GLU A 228 -19.70 1.65 0.19
C GLU A 228 -18.32 1.34 -0.37
N ILE A 229 -18.02 1.89 -1.54
CA ILE A 229 -16.77 1.68 -2.27
C ILE A 229 -16.06 3.03 -2.40
N TYR A 230 -14.87 3.13 -1.84
CA TYR A 230 -13.99 4.29 -1.94
C TYR A 230 -12.71 3.94 -2.68
N GLY A 231 -12.29 4.81 -3.57
CA GLY A 231 -11.02 4.75 -4.27
C GLY A 231 -11.09 5.15 -5.74
N PRO A 232 -9.96 5.63 -6.30
CA PRO A 232 -9.92 6.06 -7.68
C PRO A 232 -10.00 4.87 -8.65
N VAL A 233 -10.63 5.08 -9.79
CA VAL A 233 -10.69 4.08 -10.87
C VAL A 233 -9.32 4.02 -11.55
N LYS A 234 -8.64 2.88 -11.44
CA LYS A 234 -7.37 2.59 -12.11
C LYS A 234 -7.59 1.87 -13.45
N ASP A 235 -8.65 1.08 -13.54
CA ASP A 235 -9.00 0.27 -14.71
C ASP A 235 -10.47 0.53 -15.05
N MET A 236 -10.69 1.31 -16.12
CA MET A 236 -12.02 1.74 -16.52
C MET A 236 -12.85 0.59 -17.10
N GLU A 237 -12.23 -0.34 -17.83
CA GLU A 237 -12.93 -1.51 -18.39
C GLU A 237 -13.45 -2.42 -17.26
N TYR A 238 -12.60 -2.67 -16.28
CA TYR A 238 -13.00 -3.40 -15.08
C TYR A 238 -14.13 -2.68 -14.30
N TRP A 239 -14.07 -1.36 -14.19
CA TRP A 239 -15.12 -0.60 -13.54
C TRP A 239 -16.45 -0.69 -14.27
N GLN A 240 -16.46 -0.70 -15.60
CA GLN A 240 -17.69 -0.93 -16.38
C GLN A 240 -18.31 -2.30 -16.09
N GLN A 241 -17.50 -3.35 -15.90
CA GLN A 241 -17.99 -4.67 -15.48
C GLN A 241 -18.63 -4.61 -14.10
N CYS A 242 -18.02 -3.88 -13.15
CA CYS A 242 -18.60 -3.66 -11.83
C CYS A 242 -19.95 -2.92 -11.90
N LEU A 243 -20.04 -1.86 -12.70
CA LEU A 243 -21.29 -1.11 -12.89
C LEU A 243 -22.42 -1.95 -13.50
N GLN A 244 -22.08 -2.84 -14.45
CA GLN A 244 -23.03 -3.78 -15.00
C GLN A 244 -23.54 -4.78 -13.96
N GLN A 245 -22.68 -5.22 -13.06
CA GLN A 245 -23.05 -6.12 -11.97
C GLN A 245 -23.93 -5.40 -10.93
N ILE A 246 -23.63 -4.16 -10.58
CA ILE A 246 -24.41 -3.35 -9.64
C ILE A 246 -25.87 -3.22 -10.12
N LYS A 247 -26.11 -3.04 -11.42
CA LYS A 247 -27.47 -2.95 -11.99
C LYS A 247 -28.31 -4.23 -11.83
N LYS A 248 -27.67 -5.36 -11.57
CA LYS A 248 -28.31 -6.69 -11.42
C LYS A 248 -28.56 -7.09 -9.97
N LEU A 249 -28.15 -6.25 -9.02
CA LEU A 249 -28.28 -6.56 -7.59
C LEU A 249 -29.74 -6.51 -7.14
N PRO A 250 -30.15 -7.35 -6.20
CA PRO A 250 -31.50 -7.35 -5.65
C PRO A 250 -31.75 -6.09 -4.78
N ALA A 251 -33.00 -5.75 -4.53
CA ALA A 251 -33.44 -4.51 -3.87
C ALA A 251 -32.93 -4.36 -2.41
N ASN A 252 -32.60 -5.46 -1.74
CA ASN A 252 -32.03 -5.47 -0.40
C ASN A 252 -30.54 -5.07 -0.37
N ILE A 253 -29.90 -4.90 -1.53
CA ILE A 253 -28.49 -4.51 -1.66
C ILE A 253 -28.40 -3.08 -2.19
N GLN A 254 -27.80 -2.20 -1.42
CA GLN A 254 -27.49 -0.83 -1.83
C GLN A 254 -26.00 -0.65 -2.00
N VAL A 255 -25.56 -0.20 -3.17
CA VAL A 255 -24.14 0.06 -3.46
C VAL A 255 -23.96 1.55 -3.74
N LYS A 256 -23.01 2.18 -3.04
CA LYS A 256 -22.58 3.55 -3.30
C LYS A 256 -21.10 3.59 -3.64
N TYR A 257 -20.78 4.21 -4.76
CA TYR A 257 -19.41 4.49 -5.13
C TYR A 257 -19.10 5.96 -4.80
N HIS A 258 -18.03 6.11 -4.07
CA HIS A 258 -17.40 7.40 -3.80
C HIS A 258 -16.05 7.40 -4.50
N ALA A 259 -15.64 8.49 -5.08
CA ALA A 259 -14.34 8.58 -5.72
C ALA A 259 -13.19 8.27 -4.69
N ASP A 260 -12.19 9.06 -4.64
CA ASP A 260 -11.14 8.95 -3.64
C ASP A 260 -11.53 9.67 -2.33
N VAL A 261 -10.86 9.29 -1.28
CA VAL A 261 -11.01 9.83 0.07
C VAL A 261 -9.63 10.23 0.60
N THR A 262 -9.55 11.41 1.22
CA THR A 262 -8.28 11.86 1.79
C THR A 262 -7.90 11.05 3.04
N PRO A 263 -6.61 10.99 3.42
CA PRO A 263 -6.19 10.25 4.61
C PRO A 263 -6.90 10.68 5.91
N GLU A 264 -7.30 11.96 6.02
CA GLU A 264 -8.03 12.50 7.17
C GLU A 264 -9.47 11.98 7.20
N GLN A 265 -10.10 11.83 6.03
CA GLN A 265 -11.47 11.33 5.91
C GLN A 265 -11.57 9.81 6.09
N VAL A 266 -10.47 9.06 5.87
CA VAL A 266 -10.44 7.58 6.03
C VAL A 266 -10.96 7.18 7.41
N VAL A 267 -10.54 7.87 8.45
CA VAL A 267 -10.98 7.58 9.83
C VAL A 267 -12.49 7.66 9.96
N GLN A 268 -13.11 8.72 9.41
CA GLN A 268 -14.56 8.92 9.47
C GLN A 268 -15.30 7.84 8.69
N VAL A 269 -14.80 7.48 7.50
CA VAL A 269 -15.40 6.44 6.64
C VAL A 269 -15.37 5.07 7.36
N LEU A 270 -14.25 4.72 7.97
CA LEU A 270 -14.13 3.49 8.76
C LEU A 270 -15.11 3.50 9.94
N HIS A 271 -15.26 4.61 10.65
CA HIS A 271 -16.14 4.71 11.82
C HIS A 271 -17.64 4.60 11.49
N HIS A 272 -18.04 4.82 10.24
CA HIS A 272 -19.43 4.68 9.79
C HIS A 272 -19.74 3.32 9.17
N SER A 273 -18.77 2.41 9.16
CA SER A 273 -18.88 1.06 8.59
C SER A 273 -18.80 -0.01 9.67
N GLU A 274 -19.33 -1.20 9.37
CA GLU A 274 -19.31 -2.33 10.30
C GLU A 274 -18.20 -3.32 9.93
N VAL A 275 -18.08 -3.69 8.67
CA VAL A 275 -17.12 -4.69 8.17
C VAL A 275 -16.36 -4.13 6.99
N PHE A 276 -15.05 -4.28 7.00
CA PHE A 276 -14.20 -3.98 5.86
C PHE A 276 -14.07 -5.20 4.96
N ILE A 277 -14.25 -5.05 3.64
CA ILE A 277 -14.18 -6.14 2.69
C ILE A 277 -13.21 -5.84 1.55
N LEU A 278 -12.18 -6.67 1.39
CA LEU A 278 -11.20 -6.54 0.32
C LEU A 278 -10.59 -7.90 -0.06
N PRO A 279 -11.28 -8.72 -0.89
CA PRO A 279 -10.80 -10.04 -1.29
C PRO A 279 -9.79 -9.95 -2.43
N SER A 280 -8.70 -9.21 -2.21
CA SER A 280 -7.65 -8.99 -3.19
C SER A 280 -7.04 -10.29 -3.70
N ARG A 281 -6.67 -10.34 -4.97
CA ARG A 281 -5.96 -11.47 -5.58
C ARG A 281 -4.50 -11.56 -5.14
N SER A 282 -3.94 -10.48 -4.64
CA SER A 282 -2.62 -10.39 -4.02
C SER A 282 -2.45 -9.04 -3.34
N GLU A 283 -1.85 -9.05 -2.15
CA GLU A 283 -1.41 -7.85 -1.43
C GLU A 283 0.02 -8.04 -0.98
N ASN A 284 0.83 -6.99 -1.14
CA ASN A 284 2.17 -6.97 -0.55
C ASN A 284 2.11 -6.68 0.97
N PHE A 285 1.28 -5.73 1.37
CA PHE A 285 1.03 -5.41 2.77
C PHE A 285 -0.46 -5.23 3.09
N GLY A 286 -1.18 -4.41 2.31
CA GLY A 286 -2.60 -4.15 2.52
C GLY A 286 -2.85 -3.13 3.64
N HIS A 287 -2.28 -1.92 3.51
CA HIS A 287 -2.45 -0.83 4.49
C HIS A 287 -3.90 -0.62 4.92
N ALA A 288 -4.84 -0.60 3.97
CA ALA A 288 -6.25 -0.40 4.28
C ALA A 288 -6.85 -1.52 5.16
N ILE A 289 -6.32 -2.74 5.05
CA ILE A 289 -6.76 -3.87 5.89
C ILE A 289 -6.33 -3.65 7.34
N ILE A 290 -5.06 -3.31 7.58
CA ILE A 290 -4.57 -3.10 8.94
C ILE A 290 -5.15 -1.82 9.56
N GLU A 291 -5.39 -0.78 8.77
CA GLU A 291 -6.10 0.42 9.19
C GLU A 291 -7.52 0.10 9.66
N ALA A 292 -8.27 -0.72 8.90
CA ALA A 292 -9.60 -1.17 9.27
C ALA A 292 -9.58 -2.01 10.56
N LEU A 293 -8.68 -2.99 10.66
CA LEU A 293 -8.53 -3.82 11.86
C LEU A 293 -8.22 -2.96 13.10
N SER A 294 -7.27 -2.02 13.00
CA SER A 294 -6.91 -1.14 14.10
C SER A 294 -8.03 -0.18 14.51
N ALA A 295 -8.86 0.24 13.54
CA ALA A 295 -10.06 1.02 13.81
C ALA A 295 -11.21 0.22 14.46
N GLY A 296 -11.03 -1.11 14.61
CA GLY A 296 -12.02 -2.02 15.19
C GLY A 296 -13.04 -2.57 14.20
N LEU A 297 -12.77 -2.53 12.90
CA LEU A 297 -13.60 -3.19 11.90
C LEU A 297 -13.11 -4.62 11.65
N PRO A 298 -13.94 -5.64 11.87
CA PRO A 298 -13.66 -6.98 11.37
C PRO A 298 -13.48 -6.95 9.85
N VAL A 299 -12.60 -7.81 9.34
CA VAL A 299 -12.21 -7.81 7.93
C VAL A 299 -12.61 -9.11 7.24
N ILE A 300 -13.23 -9.00 6.06
CA ILE A 300 -13.36 -10.11 5.10
C ILE A 300 -12.31 -9.90 4.02
N THR A 301 -11.33 -10.79 3.93
CA THR A 301 -10.26 -10.71 2.93
C THR A 301 -9.91 -12.08 2.37
N SER A 302 -9.12 -12.13 1.30
CA SER A 302 -8.68 -13.39 0.74
C SER A 302 -7.48 -13.98 1.50
N GLU A 303 -7.20 -15.25 1.28
CA GLU A 303 -5.99 -15.95 1.76
C GLU A 303 -4.69 -15.43 1.10
N TYR A 304 -4.81 -14.60 0.05
CA TYR A 304 -3.67 -14.01 -0.69
C TYR A 304 -3.23 -12.65 -0.15
N THR A 305 -3.59 -12.36 1.10
CA THR A 305 -3.10 -11.18 1.82
C THR A 305 -2.19 -11.62 2.97
N PRO A 306 -1.30 -10.76 3.50
CA PRO A 306 -0.50 -11.10 4.67
C PRO A 306 -1.32 -11.32 5.95
N TRP A 307 -2.57 -10.87 5.97
CA TRP A 307 -3.45 -10.85 7.12
C TRP A 307 -4.29 -12.13 7.18
N ASN A 308 -3.72 -13.19 7.77
CA ASN A 308 -4.32 -14.51 7.84
C ASN A 308 -4.72 -14.90 9.28
N ASN A 309 -5.39 -16.03 9.44
CA ASN A 309 -5.91 -16.52 10.74
C ASN A 309 -6.92 -15.59 11.42
N LEU A 310 -7.61 -14.75 10.66
CA LEU A 310 -8.53 -13.74 11.18
C LEU A 310 -9.69 -14.40 11.97
N ALA A 311 -10.22 -15.53 11.51
CA ALA A 311 -11.32 -16.22 12.18
C ALA A 311 -10.94 -16.75 13.57
N ALA A 312 -9.73 -17.33 13.71
CA ALA A 312 -9.23 -17.84 14.99
C ALA A 312 -9.06 -16.72 16.04
N GLN A 313 -8.76 -15.50 15.59
CA GLN A 313 -8.60 -14.31 16.44
C GLN A 313 -9.87 -13.47 16.55
N ARG A 314 -10.99 -13.92 15.98
CA ARG A 314 -12.23 -13.13 15.87
C ARG A 314 -12.00 -11.73 15.30
N ALA A 315 -11.03 -11.61 14.38
CA ALA A 315 -10.69 -10.34 13.72
C ALA A 315 -11.34 -10.21 12.33
N GLY A 316 -11.95 -11.28 11.83
CA GLY A 316 -12.52 -11.31 10.50
C GLY A 316 -12.61 -12.72 9.93
N ILE A 317 -12.65 -12.81 8.61
CA ILE A 317 -12.73 -14.10 7.89
C ILE A 317 -11.80 -14.01 6.67
N ASN A 318 -10.93 -15.03 6.52
CA ASN A 318 -10.19 -15.24 5.28
C ASN A 318 -11.04 -16.16 4.38
N VAL A 319 -11.23 -15.75 3.13
CA VAL A 319 -12.05 -16.48 2.16
C VAL A 319 -11.22 -16.97 0.98
N SER A 320 -11.56 -18.14 0.45
CA SER A 320 -11.13 -18.56 -0.87
C SER A 320 -11.75 -17.65 -1.95
N THR A 321 -11.19 -17.64 -3.15
CA THR A 321 -11.56 -16.71 -4.23
C THR A 321 -12.88 -17.05 -4.95
N GLY A 322 -13.88 -17.55 -4.24
CA GLY A 322 -15.21 -17.89 -4.79
C GLY A 322 -16.31 -16.95 -4.29
N ALA A 323 -17.23 -16.54 -5.16
CA ALA A 323 -18.37 -15.70 -4.79
C ALA A 323 -19.25 -16.35 -3.70
N GLY A 324 -19.43 -17.67 -3.73
CA GLY A 324 -20.19 -18.39 -2.71
C GLY A 324 -19.56 -18.33 -1.31
N ALA A 325 -18.23 -18.55 -1.21
CA ALA A 325 -17.52 -18.43 0.06
C ALA A 325 -17.61 -17.02 0.63
N LEU A 326 -17.51 -16.02 -0.25
CA LEU A 326 -17.62 -14.61 0.14
C LEU A 326 -19.05 -14.26 0.59
N ALA A 327 -20.09 -14.79 -0.08
CA ALA A 327 -21.49 -14.62 0.32
C ALA A 327 -21.75 -15.22 1.71
N ILE A 328 -21.21 -16.41 2.01
CA ILE A 328 -21.32 -17.03 3.34
C ILE A 328 -20.70 -16.13 4.41
N ALA A 329 -19.49 -15.60 4.18
CA ALA A 329 -18.84 -14.71 5.13
C ALA A 329 -19.63 -13.40 5.36
N ILE A 330 -20.22 -12.84 4.30
CA ILE A 330 -21.10 -11.66 4.39
C ILE A 330 -22.34 -11.97 5.23
N HIS A 331 -23.01 -13.09 4.97
CA HIS A 331 -24.19 -13.53 5.76
C HIS A 331 -23.84 -13.73 7.22
N GLN A 332 -22.70 -14.39 7.51
CA GLN A 332 -22.27 -14.61 8.88
C GLN A 332 -22.18 -13.30 9.68
N PHE A 333 -21.60 -12.23 9.09
CA PHE A 333 -21.56 -10.91 9.74
C PHE A 333 -22.91 -10.21 9.75
N ALA A 334 -23.75 -10.38 8.72
CA ALA A 334 -25.07 -9.76 8.68
C ALA A 334 -25.98 -10.28 9.80
N ASP A 335 -25.93 -11.58 10.11
CA ASP A 335 -26.79 -12.24 11.08
C ASP A 335 -26.34 -12.10 12.53
N MET A 336 -25.11 -11.56 12.77
CA MET A 336 -24.61 -11.35 14.13
C MET A 336 -25.45 -10.32 14.89
N ASN A 337 -25.71 -10.64 16.17
CA ASN A 337 -26.19 -9.66 17.13
C ASN A 337 -25.02 -8.79 17.67
N GLU A 338 -25.35 -7.71 18.38
CA GLU A 338 -24.32 -6.77 18.92
C GLU A 338 -23.31 -7.48 19.84
N ALA A 339 -23.74 -8.39 20.70
CA ALA A 339 -22.85 -9.05 21.66
C ALA A 339 -21.77 -9.89 20.95
N THR A 340 -22.15 -10.65 19.92
CA THR A 340 -21.22 -11.42 19.10
C THR A 340 -20.33 -10.49 18.26
N PHE A 341 -20.92 -9.49 17.65
CA PHE A 341 -20.19 -8.54 16.80
C PHE A 341 -19.14 -7.72 17.60
N ALA A 342 -19.46 -7.36 18.84
CA ALA A 342 -18.49 -6.67 19.73
C ALA A 342 -17.25 -7.53 20.01
N GLN A 343 -17.37 -8.87 20.05
CA GLN A 343 -16.21 -9.75 20.17
C GLN A 343 -15.31 -9.68 18.93
N TYR A 344 -15.89 -9.57 17.73
CA TYR A 344 -15.12 -9.41 16.50
C TYR A 344 -14.45 -8.03 16.41
N ARG A 345 -15.09 -6.95 16.88
CA ARG A 345 -14.45 -5.62 16.99
C ARG A 345 -13.22 -5.67 17.90
N ASN A 346 -13.38 -6.25 19.09
CA ASN A 346 -12.27 -6.38 20.03
C ASN A 346 -11.16 -7.29 19.49
N GLY A 347 -11.52 -8.37 18.81
CA GLY A 347 -10.59 -9.25 18.12
C GLY A 347 -9.80 -8.54 17.02
N ALA A 348 -10.47 -7.69 16.22
CA ALA A 348 -9.82 -6.89 15.18
C ALA A 348 -8.76 -5.95 15.76
N ILE A 349 -9.10 -5.21 16.84
CA ILE A 349 -8.17 -4.31 17.54
C ILE A 349 -6.97 -5.10 18.09
N ALA A 350 -7.24 -6.18 18.82
CA ALA A 350 -6.21 -7.01 19.40
C ALA A 350 -5.28 -7.60 18.32
N TYR A 351 -5.86 -8.11 17.22
CA TYR A 351 -5.10 -8.62 16.09
C TYR A 351 -4.17 -7.57 15.50
N ALA A 352 -4.66 -6.35 15.26
CA ALA A 352 -3.86 -5.27 14.69
C ALA A 352 -2.64 -4.91 15.55
N HIS A 353 -2.82 -4.89 16.87
CA HIS A 353 -1.74 -4.58 17.81
C HIS A 353 -0.72 -5.72 17.97
N HIS A 354 -1.14 -6.99 17.82
CA HIS A 354 -0.23 -8.13 17.97
C HIS A 354 0.42 -8.56 16.65
N ALA A 355 -0.17 -8.23 15.51
CA ALA A 355 0.31 -8.70 14.21
C ALA A 355 1.61 -8.02 13.75
N ILE A 356 1.96 -6.87 14.32
CA ILE A 356 3.15 -6.10 13.93
C ILE A 356 3.92 -5.68 15.17
N ASP A 357 5.15 -6.17 15.24
CA ASP A 357 6.14 -5.69 16.20
C ASP A 357 6.86 -4.46 15.60
N MET A 358 6.42 -3.27 16.01
CA MET A 358 6.96 -1.99 15.54
C MET A 358 8.44 -1.82 15.84
N GLU A 359 8.90 -2.27 17.01
CA GLU A 359 10.32 -2.16 17.39
C GLU A 359 11.18 -3.13 16.58
N ALA A 360 10.68 -4.33 16.29
CA ALA A 360 11.36 -5.23 15.35
C ALA A 360 11.47 -4.62 13.95
N VAL A 361 10.41 -3.99 13.43
CA VAL A 361 10.45 -3.29 12.13
C VAL A 361 11.46 -2.14 12.18
N LYS A 362 11.45 -1.29 13.21
CA LYS A 362 12.45 -0.22 13.37
C LYS A 362 13.88 -0.76 13.41
N SER A 363 14.11 -1.84 14.13
CA SER A 363 15.43 -2.51 14.21
C SER A 363 15.90 -3.00 12.84
N GLN A 364 15.01 -3.63 12.05
CA GLN A 364 15.31 -4.08 10.68
C GLN A 364 15.73 -2.92 9.78
N TYR A 365 15.02 -1.79 9.84
CA TYR A 365 15.40 -0.58 9.06
C TYR A 365 16.72 0.01 9.54
N ARG A 366 16.94 0.14 10.85
CA ARG A 366 18.20 0.65 11.41
C ARG A 366 19.38 -0.19 10.93
N GLN A 367 19.26 -1.51 10.97
CA GLN A 367 20.30 -2.41 10.48
C GLN A 367 20.53 -2.27 8.97
N MET A 368 19.45 -2.21 8.17
CA MET A 368 19.55 -1.99 6.73
C MET A 368 20.23 -0.65 6.39
N PHE A 369 19.91 0.41 7.10
CA PHE A 369 20.46 1.74 6.91
C PHE A 369 21.92 1.82 7.37
N ALA A 370 22.29 1.18 8.48
CA ALA A 370 23.68 1.06 8.92
C ALA A 370 24.53 0.34 7.86
N ASN A 371 24.04 -0.78 7.33
CA ASN A 371 24.73 -1.50 6.25
C ASN A 371 24.92 -0.63 4.99
N ALA A 372 23.97 0.26 4.69
CA ALA A 372 24.05 1.14 3.54
C ALA A 372 25.00 2.32 3.78
N ALA A 373 25.04 2.86 5.00
CA ALA A 373 25.96 3.92 5.38
C ALA A 373 27.41 3.46 5.57
N GLY A 374 27.63 2.14 5.65
CA GLY A 374 28.96 1.58 5.88
C GLY A 374 29.41 1.62 7.35
N VAL A 375 28.43 1.65 8.29
CA VAL A 375 28.67 1.69 9.74
C VAL A 375 28.30 0.35 10.38
#